data_f88a88950b1779942350262a764c196e
#
_entry.id   f88a88950b1779942350262a764c196e
#
_cell.length_a   1.000
_cell.length_b   1.000
_cell.length_c   1.000
_cell.angle_alpha   90.00
_cell.angle_beta   90.00
_cell.angle_gamma   90.00
#
_symmetry.space_group_name_H-M   'P 1'
#
loop_
_entity.id
_entity.type
_entity.pdbx_description
1 polymer ?
#
loop_
_entity_poly.entity_id
_entity_poly.type
_entity_poly.pdbx_seq_one_letter_code
_entity_poly.pdbx_strand_id
1 'polypeptide(L)'
;YWDIDKMSNFSDNKRIAKNTIFLYIRLIFVMGVSLYTVRAILSLLGATDYGLYNVIGGFVSMFSFISGTLSSSSQRYFSISLAENDFRKLNDWFCLNLNLFVIIIVFLIFIAETFGLWFINNKMTIPIERLTAANIIFQLSLLGFCCSLVNTPYLALIIAYEKMKTFAYIGMLE
;
A
#
# COMPACT_ATOMS: atom_id res chain seq x y z
N TYR A 1 21.46 -39.32 7.57
CA TYR A 1 20.87 -38.50 6.48
C TYR A 1 19.40 -38.03 6.79
N TRP A 2 18.60 -38.85 7.46
CA TRP A 2 17.20 -38.59 7.81
C TRP A 2 16.99 -37.51 8.90
N ASP A 3 17.93 -37.28 9.78
CA ASP A 3 17.79 -36.33 10.90
C ASP A 3 18.06 -34.87 10.48
N ILE A 4 18.89 -34.64 9.49
CA ILE A 4 19.23 -33.27 9.00
C ILE A 4 18.04 -32.65 8.28
N ASP A 5 17.33 -33.41 7.46
CA ASP A 5 16.11 -32.96 6.74
C ASP A 5 14.94 -32.64 7.70
N LYS A 6 14.83 -33.41 8.78
CA LYS A 6 13.80 -33.17 9.81
C LYS A 6 14.10 -31.92 10.64
N MET A 7 15.36 -31.66 10.96
CA MET A 7 15.78 -30.48 11.72
C MET A 7 15.64 -29.20 10.88
N SER A 8 15.93 -29.23 9.57
CA SER A 8 15.74 -28.09 8.69
C SER A 8 14.25 -27.77 8.54
N ASN A 9 13.39 -28.76 8.36
CA ASN A 9 11.94 -28.59 8.29
C ASN A 9 11.33 -28.03 9.60
N PHE A 10 11.84 -28.44 10.78
CA PHE A 10 11.37 -27.87 12.06
C PHE A 10 11.77 -26.40 12.24
N SER A 11 12.98 -26.01 11.84
CA SER A 11 13.45 -24.63 11.91
C SER A 11 12.66 -23.71 10.96
N ASP A 12 12.37 -24.19 9.76
CA ASP A 12 11.58 -23.47 8.76
C ASP A 12 10.12 -23.33 9.16
N ASN A 13 9.51 -24.38 9.69
CA ASN A 13 8.14 -24.33 10.21
C ASN A 13 8.00 -23.35 11.38
N LYS A 14 8.99 -23.30 12.30
CA LYS A 14 8.99 -22.35 13.41
C LYS A 14 9.15 -20.88 12.91
N ARG A 15 9.97 -20.67 11.88
CA ARG A 15 10.15 -19.36 11.23
C ARG A 15 8.86 -18.92 10.55
N ILE A 16 8.24 -19.80 9.78
CA ILE A 16 6.95 -19.54 9.11
C ILE A 16 5.87 -19.22 10.14
N ALA A 17 5.71 -20.06 11.18
CA ALA A 17 4.70 -19.82 12.22
C ALA A 17 4.91 -18.47 12.91
N LYS A 18 6.15 -18.10 13.24
CA LYS A 18 6.48 -16.83 13.85
C LYS A 18 6.14 -15.65 12.93
N ASN A 19 6.47 -15.72 11.66
CA ASN A 19 6.16 -14.70 10.67
C ASN A 19 4.65 -14.53 10.51
N THR A 20 3.91 -15.62 10.47
CA THR A 20 2.46 -15.64 10.39
C THR A 20 1.82 -14.97 11.60
N ILE A 21 2.29 -15.24 12.82
CA ILE A 21 1.79 -14.61 14.05
C ILE A 21 1.98 -13.07 13.99
N PHE A 22 3.14 -12.57 13.54
CA PHE A 22 3.34 -11.13 13.39
C PHE A 22 2.38 -10.49 12.39
N LEU A 23 2.07 -11.18 11.28
CA LEU A 23 1.11 -10.70 10.29
C LEU A 23 -0.31 -10.65 10.87
N TYR A 24 -0.72 -11.65 11.64
CA TYR A 24 -2.03 -11.65 12.32
C TYR A 24 -2.14 -10.55 13.38
N ILE A 25 -1.10 -10.34 14.20
CA ILE A 25 -1.08 -9.26 15.20
C ILE A 25 -1.23 -7.91 14.50
N ARG A 26 -0.48 -7.67 13.42
CA ARG A 26 -0.62 -6.46 12.60
C ARG A 26 -2.05 -6.30 12.09
N LEU A 27 -2.64 -7.35 11.53
CA LEU A 27 -3.98 -7.30 10.95
C LEU A 27 -5.04 -6.95 11.98
N ILE A 28 -5.00 -7.58 13.17
CA ILE A 28 -5.92 -7.30 14.27
C ILE A 28 -5.75 -5.87 14.77
N PHE A 29 -4.51 -5.39 14.91
CA PHE A 29 -4.21 -4.04 15.35
C PHE A 29 -4.75 -3.00 14.36
N VAL A 30 -4.41 -3.12 13.07
CA VAL A 30 -4.88 -2.23 12.00
C VAL A 30 -6.40 -2.24 11.89
N MET A 31 -7.04 -3.42 12.01
CA MET A 31 -8.49 -3.54 12.01
C MET A 31 -9.13 -2.81 13.20
N GLY A 32 -8.55 -2.93 14.39
CA GLY A 32 -9.03 -2.22 15.60
C GLY A 32 -8.91 -0.71 15.45
N VAL A 33 -7.77 -0.21 14.98
CA VAL A 33 -7.56 1.22 14.72
C VAL A 33 -8.53 1.73 13.66
N SER A 34 -8.70 0.98 12.56
CA SER A 34 -9.61 1.33 11.47
C SER A 34 -11.07 1.46 11.95
N LEU A 35 -11.55 0.51 12.73
CA LEU A 35 -12.92 0.58 13.32
C LEU A 35 -13.11 1.79 14.23
N TYR A 36 -12.11 2.10 15.06
CA TYR A 36 -12.14 3.28 15.90
C TYR A 36 -12.14 4.57 15.07
N THR A 37 -11.27 4.65 14.06
CA THR A 37 -11.13 5.80 13.16
C THR A 37 -12.43 6.06 12.39
N VAL A 38 -13.06 5.04 11.83
CA VAL A 38 -14.34 5.16 11.13
C VAL A 38 -15.42 5.73 12.04
N ARG A 39 -15.52 5.23 13.30
CA ARG A 39 -16.47 5.74 14.28
C ARG A 39 -16.20 7.20 14.63
N ALA A 40 -14.95 7.57 14.86
CA ALA A 40 -14.55 8.92 15.21
C ALA A 40 -14.85 9.91 14.05
N ILE A 41 -14.48 9.58 12.85
CA ILE A 41 -14.72 10.40 11.64
C ILE A 41 -16.23 10.57 11.42
N LEU A 42 -16.99 9.48 11.49
CA LEU A 42 -18.45 9.52 11.31
C LEU A 42 -19.14 10.41 12.36
N SER A 43 -18.67 10.39 13.60
CA SER A 43 -19.23 11.23 14.67
C SER A 43 -18.90 12.71 14.52
N LEU A 44 -17.76 13.05 13.90
CA LEU A 44 -17.31 14.42 13.69
C LEU A 44 -17.86 15.06 12.41
N LEU A 45 -17.82 14.31 11.31
CA LEU A 45 -18.24 14.81 9.99
C LEU A 45 -19.74 14.63 9.73
N GLY A 46 -20.38 13.67 10.40
CA GLY A 46 -21.74 13.25 10.08
C GLY A 46 -21.80 12.36 8.83
N ALA A 47 -22.99 11.78 8.58
CA ALA A 47 -23.17 10.79 7.52
C ALA A 47 -22.93 11.34 6.11
N THR A 48 -23.31 12.60 5.85
CA THR A 48 -23.21 13.21 4.51
C THR A 48 -21.76 13.48 4.11
N ASP A 49 -20.98 14.09 4.98
CA ASP A 49 -19.58 14.44 4.69
C ASP A 49 -18.68 13.21 4.74
N TYR A 50 -18.99 12.25 5.60
CA TYR A 50 -18.35 10.94 5.60
C TYR A 50 -18.63 10.18 4.29
N GLY A 51 -19.87 10.27 3.78
CA GLY A 51 -20.22 9.70 2.46
C GLY A 51 -19.39 10.31 1.32
N LEU A 52 -19.27 11.65 1.30
CA LEU A 52 -18.44 12.36 0.32
C LEU A 52 -16.97 11.93 0.39
N TYR A 53 -16.40 11.87 1.61
CA TYR A 53 -15.04 11.38 1.84
C TYR A 53 -14.83 9.97 1.29
N ASN A 54 -15.75 9.04 1.55
CA ASN A 54 -15.64 7.65 1.08
C ASN A 54 -15.75 7.54 -0.44
N VAL A 55 -16.62 8.31 -1.08
CA VAL A 55 -16.76 8.29 -2.55
C VAL A 55 -15.49 8.79 -3.22
N ILE A 56 -14.94 9.90 -2.75
CA ILE A 56 -13.72 10.49 -3.31
C ILE A 56 -12.51 9.59 -3.04
N GLY A 57 -12.35 9.12 -1.80
CA GLY A 57 -11.28 8.17 -1.44
C GLY A 57 -11.41 6.85 -2.18
N GLY A 58 -12.65 6.35 -2.37
CA GLY A 58 -12.95 5.17 -3.19
C GLY A 58 -12.51 5.32 -4.63
N PHE A 59 -12.74 6.49 -5.24
CA PHE A 59 -12.25 6.78 -6.59
C PHE A 59 -10.72 6.69 -6.69
N VAL A 60 -10.01 7.29 -5.74
CA VAL A 60 -8.54 7.21 -5.69
C VAL A 60 -8.07 5.77 -5.42
N SER A 61 -8.76 5.03 -4.56
CA SER A 61 -8.41 3.64 -4.23
C SER A 61 -8.55 2.67 -5.41
N MET A 62 -9.32 3.01 -6.44
CA MET A 62 -9.38 2.20 -7.68
C MET A 62 -8.01 2.05 -8.35
N PHE A 63 -7.10 3.00 -8.17
CA PHE A 63 -5.73 2.91 -8.70
C PHE A 63 -4.83 1.96 -7.88
N SER A 64 -5.25 1.52 -6.71
CA SER A 64 -4.43 0.65 -5.83
C SER A 64 -4.16 -0.75 -6.42
N PHE A 65 -4.96 -1.22 -7.39
CA PHE A 65 -4.68 -2.47 -8.09
C PHE A 65 -3.33 -2.41 -8.84
N ILE A 66 -2.93 -1.23 -9.31
CA ILE A 66 -1.65 -1.02 -9.99
C ILE A 66 -0.50 -1.28 -9.00
N SER A 67 -0.58 -0.72 -7.79
CA SER A 67 0.44 -0.93 -6.75
C SER A 67 0.58 -2.40 -6.35
N GLY A 68 -0.53 -3.13 -6.23
CA GLY A 68 -0.54 -4.56 -5.90
C GLY A 68 0.17 -5.42 -6.96
N THR A 69 -0.14 -5.19 -8.23
CA THR A 69 0.47 -5.91 -9.36
C THR A 69 1.97 -5.63 -9.46
N LEU A 70 2.36 -4.36 -9.35
CA LEU A 70 3.76 -3.95 -9.39
C LEU A 70 4.55 -4.47 -8.19
N SER A 71 3.96 -4.44 -6.98
CA SER A 71 4.56 -4.99 -5.77
C SER A 71 4.88 -6.47 -5.92
N SER A 72 3.92 -7.27 -6.41
CA SER A 72 4.10 -8.71 -6.61
C SER A 72 5.22 -9.02 -7.62
N SER A 73 5.26 -8.26 -8.72
CA SER A 73 6.33 -8.39 -9.71
C SER A 73 7.69 -8.03 -9.12
N SER A 74 7.77 -6.92 -8.40
CA SER A 74 9.01 -6.47 -7.73
C SER A 74 9.53 -7.49 -6.73
N GLN A 75 8.66 -8.04 -5.89
CA GLN A 75 9.01 -9.09 -4.93
C GLN A 75 9.64 -10.30 -5.63
N ARG A 76 9.07 -10.73 -6.75
CA ARG A 76 9.60 -11.87 -7.51
C ARG A 76 11.03 -11.63 -7.98
N TYR A 77 11.31 -10.48 -8.62
CA TYR A 77 12.64 -10.17 -9.13
C TYR A 77 13.67 -10.01 -8.00
N PHE A 78 13.27 -9.37 -6.90
CA PHE A 78 14.14 -9.24 -5.72
C PHE A 78 14.45 -10.60 -5.10
N SER A 79 13.46 -11.48 -4.95
CA SER A 79 13.66 -12.83 -4.41
C SER A 79 14.59 -13.68 -5.27
N ILE A 80 14.48 -13.58 -6.61
CA ILE A 80 15.39 -14.30 -7.53
C ILE A 80 16.82 -13.78 -7.37
N SER A 81 17.04 -12.47 -7.38
CA SER A 81 18.38 -11.88 -7.23
C SER A 81 19.02 -12.20 -5.88
N LEU A 82 18.20 -12.29 -4.81
CA LEU A 82 18.66 -12.72 -3.49
C LEU A 82 19.03 -14.20 -3.46
N ALA A 83 18.28 -15.07 -4.13
CA ALA A 83 18.58 -16.50 -4.23
C ALA A 83 19.89 -16.76 -5.02
N GLU A 84 20.16 -15.94 -6.03
CA GLU A 84 21.41 -15.97 -6.82
C GLU A 84 22.60 -15.35 -6.06
N ASN A 85 22.39 -14.70 -4.89
CA ASN A 85 23.38 -13.92 -4.14
C ASN A 85 24.05 -12.80 -4.97
N ASP A 86 23.35 -12.29 -5.99
CA ASP A 86 23.84 -11.21 -6.85
C ASP A 86 23.29 -9.86 -6.39
N PHE A 87 24.02 -9.24 -5.44
CA PHE A 87 23.64 -7.93 -4.89
C PHE A 87 23.74 -6.79 -5.91
N ARG A 88 24.55 -6.93 -6.97
CA ARG A 88 24.64 -5.93 -8.02
C ARG A 88 23.36 -5.94 -8.84
N LYS A 89 22.93 -7.11 -9.26
CA LYS A 89 21.66 -7.32 -9.98
C LYS A 89 20.45 -6.89 -9.14
N LEU A 90 20.47 -7.15 -7.82
CA LEU A 90 19.42 -6.69 -6.91
C LEU A 90 19.32 -5.15 -6.89
N ASN A 91 20.45 -4.45 -6.81
CA ASN A 91 20.51 -3.00 -6.83
C ASN A 91 20.01 -2.42 -8.16
N ASP A 92 20.39 -3.02 -9.28
CA ASP A 92 19.94 -2.60 -10.60
C ASP A 92 18.42 -2.74 -10.75
N TRP A 93 17.86 -3.87 -10.31
CA TRP A 93 16.40 -4.08 -10.28
C TRP A 93 15.69 -3.09 -9.36
N PHE A 94 16.29 -2.76 -8.20
CA PHE A 94 15.72 -1.79 -7.28
C PHE A 94 15.69 -0.37 -7.88
N CYS A 95 16.78 0.07 -8.51
CA CYS A 95 16.84 1.37 -9.19
C CYS A 95 15.87 1.45 -10.38
N LEU A 96 15.80 0.40 -11.21
CA LEU A 96 14.83 0.32 -12.31
C LEU A 96 13.40 0.41 -11.79
N ASN A 97 13.11 -0.29 -10.71
CA ASN A 97 11.78 -0.31 -10.10
C ASN A 97 11.39 1.07 -9.57
N LEU A 98 12.28 1.76 -8.83
CA LEU A 98 12.04 3.13 -8.37
C LEU A 98 11.73 4.08 -9.53
N ASN A 99 12.54 4.06 -10.60
CA ASN A 99 12.32 4.89 -11.76
C ASN A 99 10.96 4.60 -12.42
N LEU A 100 10.58 3.33 -12.53
CA LEU A 100 9.29 2.92 -13.06
C LEU A 100 8.13 3.44 -12.21
N PHE A 101 8.22 3.34 -10.88
CA PHE A 101 7.21 3.88 -9.98
C PHE A 101 7.09 5.40 -10.10
N VAL A 102 8.20 6.14 -10.22
CA VAL A 102 8.18 7.60 -10.43
C VAL A 102 7.43 7.95 -11.72
N ILE A 103 7.73 7.25 -12.83
CA ILE A 103 7.04 7.47 -14.11
C ILE A 103 5.53 7.20 -13.97
N ILE A 104 5.16 6.11 -13.30
CA ILE A 104 3.75 5.77 -13.07
C ILE A 104 3.07 6.81 -12.21
N ILE A 105 3.71 7.32 -11.15
CA ILE A 105 3.16 8.38 -10.29
C ILE A 105 2.88 9.63 -11.10
N VAL A 106 3.82 10.09 -11.92
CA VAL A 106 3.64 11.28 -12.77
C VAL A 106 2.47 11.08 -13.73
N PHE A 107 2.38 9.91 -14.35
CA PHE A 107 1.29 9.58 -15.28
C PHE A 107 -0.07 9.52 -14.57
N LEU A 108 -0.12 8.93 -13.37
CA LEU A 108 -1.34 8.86 -12.56
C LEU A 108 -1.80 10.23 -12.08
N ILE A 109 -0.87 11.09 -11.64
CA ILE A 109 -1.19 12.47 -11.27
C ILE A 109 -1.81 13.19 -12.48
N PHE A 110 -1.22 13.08 -13.66
CA PHE A 110 -1.75 13.71 -14.86
C PHE A 110 -3.19 13.24 -15.19
N ILE A 111 -3.44 11.94 -15.10
CA ILE A 111 -4.79 11.39 -15.32
C ILE A 111 -5.74 11.86 -14.21
N ALA A 112 -5.33 11.79 -12.95
CA ALA A 112 -6.16 12.16 -11.81
C ALA A 112 -6.54 13.66 -11.86
N GLU A 113 -5.59 14.55 -12.16
CA GLU A 113 -5.85 15.98 -12.31
C GLU A 113 -6.79 16.28 -13.48
N THR A 114 -6.65 15.56 -14.60
CA THR A 114 -7.49 15.82 -15.79
C THR A 114 -8.88 15.20 -15.62
N PHE A 115 -8.94 13.89 -15.41
CA PHE A 115 -10.20 13.16 -15.36
C PHE A 115 -10.87 13.22 -13.98
N GLY A 116 -10.08 13.18 -12.90
CA GLY A 116 -10.61 13.17 -11.53
C GLY A 116 -11.28 14.48 -11.17
N LEU A 117 -10.62 15.61 -11.42
CA LEU A 117 -11.21 16.92 -11.17
C LEU A 117 -12.39 17.21 -12.10
N TRP A 118 -12.31 16.81 -13.38
CA TRP A 118 -13.44 16.94 -14.29
C TRP A 118 -14.65 16.13 -13.80
N PHE A 119 -14.42 14.91 -13.32
CA PHE A 119 -15.47 14.03 -12.81
C PHE A 119 -16.13 14.61 -11.56
N ILE A 120 -15.34 15.08 -10.59
CA ILE A 120 -15.84 15.67 -9.34
C ILE A 120 -16.65 16.92 -9.62
N ASN A 121 -16.16 17.79 -10.50
CA ASN A 121 -16.79 19.09 -10.72
C ASN A 121 -18.00 19.05 -11.68
N ASN A 122 -18.08 18.06 -12.59
CA ASN A 122 -19.11 18.02 -13.62
C ASN A 122 -20.10 16.86 -13.52
N LYS A 123 -19.71 15.75 -12.90
CA LYS A 123 -20.53 14.53 -12.86
C LYS A 123 -21.09 14.23 -11.47
N MET A 124 -20.44 14.67 -10.42
CA MET A 124 -20.92 14.44 -9.06
C MET A 124 -21.92 15.54 -8.67
N THR A 125 -23.04 15.14 -8.09
CA THR A 125 -24.05 16.07 -7.52
C THR A 125 -23.65 16.48 -6.12
N ILE A 126 -22.64 17.36 -6.03
CA ILE A 126 -22.13 17.89 -4.77
C ILE A 126 -22.70 19.29 -4.56
N PRO A 127 -23.25 19.63 -3.37
CA PRO A 127 -23.63 21.00 -3.04
C PRO A 127 -22.46 21.97 -3.24
N ILE A 128 -22.72 23.14 -3.82
CA ILE A 128 -21.71 24.16 -4.18
C ILE A 128 -20.86 24.53 -2.94
N GLU A 129 -21.47 24.59 -1.76
CA GLU A 129 -20.81 24.91 -0.49
C GLU A 129 -19.72 23.87 -0.09
N ARG A 130 -19.84 22.62 -0.58
CA ARG A 130 -18.96 21.50 -0.26
C ARG A 130 -17.98 21.15 -1.38
N LEU A 131 -18.10 21.79 -2.53
CA LEU A 131 -17.28 21.50 -3.71
C LEU A 131 -15.79 21.78 -3.45
N THR A 132 -15.48 22.86 -2.74
CA THR A 132 -14.12 23.20 -2.33
C THR A 132 -13.54 22.13 -1.38
N ALA A 133 -14.33 21.67 -0.41
CA ALA A 133 -13.92 20.61 0.50
C ALA A 133 -13.67 19.28 -0.24
N ALA A 134 -14.54 18.94 -1.21
CA ALA A 134 -14.38 17.75 -2.05
C ALA A 134 -13.07 17.78 -2.85
N ASN A 135 -12.73 18.92 -3.46
CA ASN A 135 -11.48 19.08 -4.20
C ASN A 135 -10.25 18.97 -3.28
N ILE A 136 -10.30 19.53 -2.08
CA ILE A 136 -9.20 19.39 -1.09
C ILE A 136 -9.03 17.92 -0.66
N ILE A 137 -10.13 17.24 -0.36
CA ILE A 137 -10.10 15.80 0.01
C ILE A 137 -9.50 14.98 -1.14
N PHE A 138 -9.88 15.28 -2.38
CA PHE A 138 -9.32 14.58 -3.54
C PHE A 138 -7.80 14.78 -3.66
N GLN A 139 -7.31 16.02 -3.56
CA GLN A 139 -5.90 16.33 -3.62
C GLN A 139 -5.09 15.65 -2.50
N LEU A 140 -5.60 15.70 -1.26
CA LEU A 140 -4.96 15.04 -0.13
C LEU A 140 -4.97 13.50 -0.30
N SER A 141 -6.06 12.91 -0.80
CA SER A 141 -6.14 11.48 -1.07
C SER A 141 -5.17 11.06 -2.17
N LEU A 142 -5.06 11.86 -3.23
CA LEU A 142 -4.12 11.62 -4.32
C LEU A 142 -2.66 11.69 -3.83
N LEU A 143 -2.34 12.69 -3.01
CA LEU A 143 -1.01 12.84 -2.42
C LEU A 143 -0.68 11.65 -1.51
N GLY A 144 -1.60 11.22 -0.66
CA GLY A 144 -1.45 10.03 0.19
C GLY A 144 -1.22 8.77 -0.64
N PHE A 145 -1.95 8.61 -1.75
CA PHE A 145 -1.76 7.50 -2.66
C PHE A 145 -0.40 7.53 -3.35
N CYS A 146 0.09 8.69 -3.78
CA CYS A 146 1.43 8.84 -4.34
C CYS A 146 2.53 8.47 -3.34
N CYS A 147 2.40 8.89 -2.08
CA CYS A 147 3.31 8.49 -0.99
C CYS A 147 3.31 6.97 -0.79
N SER A 148 2.13 6.34 -0.82
CA SER A 148 2.00 4.88 -0.72
C SER A 148 2.68 4.15 -1.89
N LEU A 149 2.57 4.67 -3.12
CA LEU A 149 3.26 4.12 -4.29
C LEU A 149 4.78 4.19 -4.14
N VAL A 150 5.33 5.30 -3.64
CA VAL A 150 6.78 5.43 -3.37
C VAL A 150 7.24 4.42 -2.32
N ASN A 151 6.41 4.11 -1.34
CA ASN A 151 6.72 3.13 -0.28
C ASN A 151 6.71 1.67 -0.80
N THR A 152 5.96 1.38 -1.86
CA THR A 152 5.75 0.02 -2.38
C THR A 152 7.04 -0.75 -2.69
N PRO A 153 8.05 -0.23 -3.42
CA PRO A 153 9.28 -0.96 -3.71
C PRO A 153 10.11 -1.29 -2.45
N TYR A 154 10.06 -0.42 -1.43
CA TYR A 154 10.74 -0.68 -0.15
C TYR A 154 10.06 -1.83 0.61
N LEU A 155 8.72 -1.84 0.64
CA LEU A 155 7.97 -2.94 1.25
C LEU A 155 8.20 -4.26 0.49
N ALA A 156 8.23 -4.22 -0.85
CA ALA A 156 8.54 -5.38 -1.67
C ALA A 156 9.92 -5.97 -1.34
N LEU A 157 10.92 -5.12 -1.12
CA LEU A 157 12.27 -5.54 -0.72
C LEU A 157 12.28 -6.16 0.69
N ILE A 158 11.58 -5.58 1.66
CA ILE A 158 11.47 -6.10 3.02
C ILE A 158 10.84 -7.51 3.02
N ILE A 159 9.81 -7.70 2.19
CA ILE A 159 9.14 -9.00 2.02
C ILE A 159 10.09 -10.01 1.36
N ALA A 160 10.83 -9.61 0.31
CA ALA A 160 11.81 -10.47 -0.35
C ALA A 160 12.92 -10.95 0.60
N TYR A 161 13.33 -10.13 1.57
CA TYR A 161 14.24 -10.49 2.66
C TYR A 161 13.59 -11.31 3.79
N GLU A 162 12.31 -11.63 3.69
CA GLU A 162 11.51 -12.31 4.73
C GLU A 162 11.54 -11.63 6.11
N LYS A 163 11.81 -10.32 6.18
CA LYS A 163 11.84 -9.54 7.43
C LYS A 163 10.41 -9.15 7.87
N MET A 164 9.56 -10.16 8.13
CA MET A 164 8.13 -9.95 8.43
C MET A 164 7.88 -9.15 9.71
N LYS A 165 8.82 -9.18 10.67
CA LYS A 165 8.74 -8.33 11.86
C LYS A 165 8.78 -6.84 11.49
N THR A 166 9.77 -6.45 10.68
CA THR A 166 9.93 -5.06 10.22
C THR A 166 8.71 -4.63 9.40
N PHE A 167 8.23 -5.50 8.53
CA PHE A 167 7.01 -5.27 7.76
C PHE A 167 5.78 -5.05 8.65
N ALA A 168 5.62 -5.85 9.72
CA ALA A 168 4.53 -5.70 10.66
C ALA A 168 4.60 -4.36 11.43
N TYR A 169 5.80 -3.99 11.92
CA TYR A 169 5.98 -2.72 12.64
C TYR A 169 5.72 -1.50 11.76
N ILE A 170 6.23 -1.48 10.54
CA ILE A 170 5.97 -0.37 9.60
C ILE A 170 4.47 -0.24 9.33
N GLY A 171 3.78 -1.36 9.05
CA GLY A 171 2.36 -1.32 8.79
C GLY A 171 1.45 -1.09 10.01
N MET A 172 2.00 -1.05 11.24
CA MET A 172 1.28 -0.58 12.44
C MET A 172 1.46 0.92 12.65
N LEU A 173 2.52 1.51 12.09
CA LEU A 173 2.81 2.95 12.18
C LEU A 173 2.15 3.76 11.06
N GLU A 174 1.83 3.11 9.95
CA GLU A 174 1.14 3.69 8.77
C GLU A 174 -0.37 3.82 9.02
#